data_db0202b2cf850967d6735725beb7815d
#
_entry.id   db0202b2cf850967d6735725beb7815d
#
_cell.length_a   1.000
_cell.length_b   1.000
_cell.length_c   1.000
_cell.angle_alpha   90.00
_cell.angle_beta   90.00
_cell.angle_gamma   90.00
#
_symmetry.space_group_name_H-M   'P 1'
#
loop_
_entity.id
_entity.type
_entity.pdbx_description
1 polymer ?
#
loop_
_entity_poly.entity_id
_entity_poly.type
_entity_poly.pdbx_seq_one_letter_code
_entity_poly.pdbx_strand_id
1 'polypeptide(L)'
;MRKTEDDFANWLGPHLPMLHRTARAFAEPADQHDLLQELTLALWKARPRFREQSTAGTFAHRVAHNAALTWKRGEVRRRLRGVLIEAELVVHDAGEDPQGPLLERLYAAIRTLAPVERSLVLLSLDGVSYAEIAQVHGLSESNVGARLTRLRQRLATLVKEDADGL
;
A
#
# COMPACT_ATOMS: atom_id res chain seq x y z
N MET A 1 30.89 -0.01 -0.93
CA MET A 1 29.64 0.77 -0.85
C MET A 1 28.80 0.63 -2.11
N ARG A 2 29.28 0.95 -3.31
CA ARG A 2 28.52 0.81 -4.58
C ARG A 2 27.91 -0.58 -4.81
N LYS A 3 28.66 -1.66 -4.55
CA LYS A 3 28.18 -3.03 -4.77
C LYS A 3 26.96 -3.42 -3.91
N THR A 4 26.84 -2.86 -2.70
CA THR A 4 25.71 -3.10 -1.80
C THR A 4 24.47 -2.31 -2.23
N GLU A 5 24.68 -1.12 -2.80
CA GLU A 5 23.61 -0.27 -3.33
C GLU A 5 23.03 -0.85 -4.62
N ASP A 6 23.89 -1.30 -5.56
CA ASP A 6 23.48 -1.96 -6.79
C ASP A 6 22.72 -3.27 -6.51
N ASP A 7 23.17 -4.04 -5.51
CA ASP A 7 22.53 -5.28 -5.10
C ASP A 7 21.12 -5.02 -4.49
N PHE A 8 20.97 -3.96 -3.71
CA PHE A 8 19.65 -3.57 -3.19
C PHE A 8 18.74 -3.05 -4.30
N ALA A 9 19.23 -2.21 -5.19
CA ALA A 9 18.43 -1.67 -6.30
C ALA A 9 17.88 -2.80 -7.18
N ASN A 10 18.70 -3.80 -7.50
CA ASN A 10 18.30 -4.99 -8.25
C ASN A 10 17.26 -5.82 -7.50
N TRP A 11 17.41 -5.99 -6.17
CA TRP A 11 16.45 -6.70 -5.35
C TRP A 11 15.14 -5.91 -5.19
N LEU A 12 15.20 -4.58 -5.08
CA LEU A 12 14.05 -3.70 -4.90
C LEU A 12 13.19 -3.60 -6.16
N GLY A 13 13.82 -3.60 -7.34
CA GLY A 13 13.17 -3.35 -8.62
C GLY A 13 11.84 -4.08 -8.82
N PRO A 14 11.78 -5.43 -8.65
CA PRO A 14 10.54 -6.20 -8.76
C PRO A 14 9.45 -5.82 -7.74
N HIS A 15 9.81 -5.16 -6.64
CA HIS A 15 8.87 -4.77 -5.58
C HIS A 15 8.36 -3.33 -5.70
N LEU A 16 8.94 -2.50 -6.57
CA LEU A 16 8.53 -1.10 -6.75
C LEU A 16 7.05 -0.94 -7.08
N PRO A 17 6.45 -1.72 -8.01
CA PRO A 17 5.01 -1.59 -8.29
C PRO A 17 4.15 -1.82 -7.05
N MET A 18 4.50 -2.78 -6.20
CA MET A 18 3.81 -3.04 -4.93
C MET A 18 3.95 -1.86 -3.95
N LEU A 19 5.14 -1.25 -3.84
CA LEU A 19 5.36 -0.09 -2.97
C LEU A 19 4.53 1.11 -3.42
N HIS A 20 4.46 1.38 -4.73
CA HIS A 20 3.61 2.44 -5.29
C HIS A 20 2.13 2.21 -4.96
N ARG A 21 1.63 0.98 -5.13
CA ARG A 21 0.25 0.64 -4.75
C ARG A 21 0.00 0.84 -3.27
N THR A 22 0.94 0.43 -2.42
CA THR A 22 0.85 0.63 -0.97
C THR A 22 0.82 2.11 -0.61
N ALA A 23 1.69 2.92 -1.21
CA ALA A 23 1.70 4.37 -0.98
C ALA A 23 0.36 5.01 -1.37
N ARG A 24 -0.20 4.66 -2.54
CA ARG A 24 -1.51 5.16 -2.99
C ARG A 24 -2.67 4.74 -2.08
N ALA A 25 -2.61 3.55 -1.51
CA ALA A 25 -3.66 3.03 -0.64
C ALA A 25 -3.61 3.59 0.79
N PHE A 26 -2.45 4.02 1.28
CA PHE A 26 -2.26 4.44 2.67
C PHE A 26 -2.08 5.95 2.84
N ALA A 27 -1.75 6.68 1.79
CA ALA A 27 -1.54 8.13 1.83
C ALA A 27 -2.41 8.87 0.83
N GLU A 28 -2.78 10.11 1.18
CA GLU A 28 -3.39 11.05 0.25
C GLU A 28 -2.38 11.43 -0.85
N PRO A 29 -2.83 11.88 -2.03
CA PRO A 29 -1.95 12.16 -3.16
C PRO A 29 -0.73 13.02 -2.82
N ALA A 30 -0.88 14.05 -1.99
CA ALA A 30 0.21 14.93 -1.58
C ALA A 30 1.32 14.23 -0.76
N ASP A 31 0.97 13.15 -0.03
CA ASP A 31 1.87 12.47 0.89
C ASP A 31 2.43 11.15 0.33
N GLN A 32 1.99 10.74 -0.87
CA GLN A 32 2.33 9.42 -1.44
C GLN A 32 3.84 9.28 -1.68
N HIS A 33 4.50 10.35 -2.12
CA HIS A 33 5.93 10.34 -2.35
C HIS A 33 6.73 10.14 -1.06
N ASP A 34 6.35 10.83 0.00
CA ASP A 34 6.99 10.70 1.30
C ASP A 34 6.79 9.30 1.88
N LEU A 35 5.58 8.76 1.77
CA LEU A 35 5.33 7.38 2.19
C LEU A 35 6.15 6.39 1.36
N LEU A 36 6.25 6.56 0.05
CA LEU A 36 7.07 5.69 -0.81
C LEU A 36 8.54 5.68 -0.36
N GLN A 37 9.10 6.83 0.01
CA GLN A 37 10.46 6.90 0.57
C GLN A 37 10.58 6.13 1.88
N GLU A 38 9.61 6.28 2.79
CA GLU A 38 9.58 5.55 4.06
C GLU A 38 9.48 4.03 3.85
N LEU A 39 8.64 3.58 2.90
CA LEU A 39 8.51 2.16 2.55
C LEU A 39 9.83 1.59 2.00
N THR A 40 10.47 2.35 1.11
CA THR A 40 11.77 1.96 0.52
C THR A 40 12.85 1.87 1.60
N LEU A 41 12.91 2.84 2.50
CA LEU A 41 13.86 2.84 3.63
C LEU A 41 13.60 1.68 4.60
N ALA A 42 12.33 1.36 4.86
CA ALA A 42 11.97 0.23 5.69
C ALA A 42 12.45 -1.11 5.08
N LEU A 43 12.29 -1.29 3.77
CA LEU A 43 12.80 -2.46 3.05
C LEU A 43 14.33 -2.52 3.06
N TRP A 44 15.00 -1.39 2.86
CA TRP A 44 16.46 -1.31 2.97
C TRP A 44 16.96 -1.81 4.34
N LYS A 45 16.36 -1.33 5.42
CA LYS A 45 16.70 -1.72 6.79
C LYS A 45 16.34 -3.17 7.12
N ALA A 46 15.27 -3.70 6.53
CA ALA A 46 14.78 -5.03 6.81
C ALA A 46 15.48 -6.12 6.00
N ARG A 47 15.96 -5.81 4.78
CA ARG A 47 16.56 -6.79 3.86
C ARG A 47 17.65 -7.68 4.48
N PRO A 48 18.60 -7.19 5.30
CA PRO A 48 19.60 -8.03 5.93
C PRO A 48 19.03 -9.12 6.85
N ARG A 49 17.76 -8.99 7.27
CA ARG A 49 17.04 -9.94 8.13
C ARG A 49 16.21 -10.95 7.34
N PHE A 50 16.15 -10.81 6.01
CA PHE A 50 15.44 -11.75 5.16
C PHE A 50 16.17 -13.10 5.16
N ARG A 51 15.52 -14.16 5.65
CA ARG A 51 16.08 -15.50 5.85
C ARG A 51 15.40 -16.57 4.98
N GLU A 52 14.75 -16.16 3.88
CA GLU A 52 14.10 -17.09 2.94
C GLU A 52 13.04 -18.01 3.56
N GLN A 53 12.50 -17.66 4.73
CA GLN A 53 11.38 -18.38 5.37
C GLN A 53 10.04 -18.11 4.69
N SER A 54 10.00 -17.19 3.74
CA SER A 54 8.88 -16.85 2.87
C SER A 54 9.45 -16.36 1.54
N THR A 55 8.60 -16.16 0.53
CA THR A 55 9.04 -15.51 -0.70
C THR A 55 9.51 -14.09 -0.43
N ALA A 56 10.42 -13.57 -1.26
CA ALA A 56 10.87 -12.17 -1.16
C ALA A 56 9.68 -11.19 -1.27
N GLY A 57 8.69 -11.50 -2.11
CA GLY A 57 7.47 -10.73 -2.26
C GLY A 57 6.64 -10.68 -0.97
N THR A 58 6.38 -11.83 -0.35
CA THR A 58 5.64 -11.91 0.93
C THR A 58 6.36 -11.16 2.05
N PHE A 59 7.69 -11.29 2.12
CA PHE A 59 8.51 -10.52 3.06
C PHE A 59 8.40 -9.01 2.81
N ALA A 60 8.54 -8.57 1.57
CA ALA A 60 8.45 -7.16 1.19
C ALA A 60 7.06 -6.58 1.52
N HIS A 61 5.97 -7.30 1.24
CA HIS A 61 4.61 -6.90 1.62
C HIS A 61 4.45 -6.73 3.14
N ARG A 62 4.96 -7.66 3.93
CA ARG A 62 4.88 -7.56 5.40
C ARG A 62 5.61 -6.33 5.92
N VAL A 63 6.80 -6.06 5.42
CA VAL A 63 7.60 -4.89 5.81
C VAL A 63 6.90 -3.60 5.38
N ALA A 64 6.42 -3.53 4.14
CA ALA A 64 5.71 -2.37 3.61
C ALA A 64 4.41 -2.09 4.39
N HIS A 65 3.61 -3.12 4.68
CA HIS A 65 2.40 -2.99 5.48
C HIS A 65 2.69 -2.42 6.88
N ASN A 66 3.67 -2.97 7.59
CA ASN A 66 4.04 -2.49 8.92
C ASN A 66 4.55 -1.03 8.88
N ALA A 67 5.33 -0.67 7.87
CA ALA A 67 5.79 0.70 7.69
C ALA A 67 4.63 1.66 7.38
N ALA A 68 3.69 1.26 6.52
CA ALA A 68 2.49 2.04 6.21
C ALA A 68 1.58 2.24 7.45
N LEU A 69 1.42 1.22 8.28
CA LEU A 69 0.70 1.35 9.57
C LEU A 69 1.38 2.35 10.51
N THR A 70 2.71 2.30 10.58
CA THR A 70 3.49 3.23 11.42
C THR A 70 3.35 4.66 10.91
N TRP A 71 3.43 4.85 9.59
CA TRP A 71 3.18 6.13 8.93
C TRP A 71 1.80 6.68 9.29
N LYS A 72 0.75 5.87 9.15
CA LYS A 72 -0.64 6.28 9.42
C LYS A 72 -0.84 6.72 10.87
N ARG A 73 -0.25 6.01 11.83
CA ARG A 73 -0.28 6.41 13.24
C ARG A 73 0.45 7.74 13.48
N GLY A 74 1.56 7.97 12.79
CA GLY A 74 2.32 9.22 12.85
C GLY A 74 1.52 10.40 12.26
N GLU A 75 0.81 10.18 11.15
CA GLU A 75 -0.06 11.17 10.52
C GLU A 75 -1.19 11.62 11.48
N VAL A 76 -1.89 10.68 12.11
CA VAL A 76 -2.93 10.98 13.09
C VAL A 76 -2.37 11.81 14.25
N ARG A 77 -1.19 11.47 14.76
CA ARG A 77 -0.53 12.24 15.82
C ARG A 77 -0.14 13.65 15.38
N ARG A 78 0.33 13.83 14.14
CA ARG A 78 0.66 15.16 13.59
C ARG A 78 -0.58 16.04 13.47
N ARG A 79 -1.70 15.48 12.96
CA ARG A 79 -2.98 16.19 12.87
C ARG A 79 -3.53 16.60 14.23
N LEU A 80 -3.48 15.71 15.23
CA LEU A 80 -3.93 15.99 16.61
C LEU A 80 -3.09 17.07 17.31
N ARG A 81 -1.81 17.25 16.92
CA ARG A 81 -0.93 18.30 17.46
C ARG A 81 -1.11 19.67 16.78
N GLY A 82 -2.03 19.78 15.82
CA GLY A 82 -2.28 21.04 15.09
C GLY A 82 -1.13 21.48 14.17
N VAL A 83 -0.20 20.58 13.85
CA VAL A 83 0.84 20.86 12.85
C VAL A 83 0.24 20.63 11.47
N LEU A 84 -0.59 21.57 11.04
CA LEU A 84 -0.99 21.70 9.64
C LEU A 84 0.19 22.35 8.90
N ILE A 85 1.08 21.55 8.37
CA ILE A 85 1.93 21.99 7.27
C ILE A 85 0.99 22.00 6.06
N GLU A 86 0.67 23.17 5.54
CA GLU A 86 0.07 23.31 4.21
C GLU A 86 1.04 22.63 3.23
N ALA A 87 0.70 21.41 2.85
CA ALA A 87 1.41 20.74 1.77
C ALA A 87 1.03 21.46 0.48
N GLU A 88 2.00 22.16 -0.12
CA GLU A 88 1.88 22.60 -1.51
C GLU A 88 1.45 21.39 -2.34
N LEU A 89 0.33 21.56 -3.07
CA LEU A 89 -0.17 20.61 -4.04
C LEU A 89 0.91 20.42 -5.12
N VAL A 90 1.78 19.44 -4.94
CA VAL A 90 2.58 18.93 -6.04
C VAL A 90 1.63 18.09 -6.89
N VAL A 91 1.03 18.74 -7.88
CA VAL A 91 0.32 18.07 -8.95
C VAL A 91 1.36 17.23 -9.68
N HIS A 92 1.41 15.93 -9.38
CA HIS A 92 2.08 15.00 -10.27
C HIS A 92 1.21 14.92 -11.52
N ASP A 93 1.74 15.48 -12.60
CA ASP A 93 1.23 15.28 -13.95
C ASP A 93 1.29 13.78 -14.27
N ALA A 94 0.25 13.07 -13.87
CA ALA A 94 -0.03 11.74 -14.34
C ALA A 94 -0.46 11.95 -15.80
N GLY A 95 0.46 11.66 -16.72
CA GLY A 95 0.14 11.68 -18.15
C GLY A 95 -1.23 11.07 -18.38
N GLU A 96 -1.98 11.58 -19.35
CA GLU A 96 -3.36 11.24 -19.65
C GLU A 96 -3.54 9.72 -19.89
N ASP A 97 -3.63 8.96 -18.78
CA ASP A 97 -4.07 7.57 -18.79
C ASP A 97 -5.61 7.60 -18.79
N PRO A 98 -6.28 7.09 -19.83
CA PRO A 98 -7.75 7.02 -19.85
C PRO A 98 -8.37 6.29 -18.67
N GLN A 99 -7.61 5.43 -18.00
CA GLN A 99 -8.03 4.71 -16.79
C GLN A 99 -7.68 5.46 -15.48
N GLY A 100 -6.93 6.56 -15.58
CA GLY A 100 -6.44 7.33 -14.44
C GLY A 100 -7.55 7.76 -13.47
N PRO A 101 -8.67 8.34 -13.94
CA PRO A 101 -9.78 8.75 -13.07
C PRO A 101 -10.45 7.58 -12.35
N LEU A 102 -10.66 6.45 -13.02
CA LEU A 102 -11.25 5.24 -12.42
C LEU A 102 -10.33 4.63 -11.37
N LEU A 103 -9.05 4.56 -11.69
CA LEU A 103 -8.02 4.05 -10.78
C LEU A 103 -7.90 4.93 -9.53
N GLU A 104 -7.98 6.24 -9.68
CA GLU A 104 -7.95 7.17 -8.55
C GLU A 104 -9.18 7.02 -7.64
N ARG A 105 -10.37 6.85 -8.21
CA ARG A 105 -11.60 6.52 -7.45
C ARG A 105 -11.44 5.20 -6.67
N LEU A 106 -10.85 4.19 -7.29
CA LEU A 106 -10.59 2.92 -6.61
C LEU A 106 -9.66 3.11 -5.40
N TYR A 107 -8.57 3.86 -5.55
CA TYR A 107 -7.66 4.12 -4.43
C TYR A 107 -8.30 5.02 -3.37
N ALA A 108 -9.12 5.99 -3.75
CA ALA A 108 -9.91 6.78 -2.82
C ALA A 108 -10.84 5.88 -1.99
N ALA A 109 -11.55 4.96 -2.63
CA ALA A 109 -12.37 3.96 -1.94
C ALA A 109 -11.54 3.05 -1.02
N ILE A 110 -10.38 2.58 -1.46
CA ILE A 110 -9.47 1.77 -0.64
C ILE A 110 -9.01 2.55 0.60
N ARG A 111 -8.72 3.85 0.48
CA ARG A 111 -8.34 4.70 1.62
C ARG A 111 -9.44 4.83 2.69
N THR A 112 -10.69 4.56 2.37
CA THR A 112 -11.79 4.51 3.36
C THR A 112 -11.83 3.23 4.19
N LEU A 113 -11.15 2.17 3.75
CA LEU A 113 -11.09 0.89 4.45
C LEU A 113 -10.21 0.96 5.71
N ALA A 114 -10.44 0.04 6.65
CA ALA A 114 -9.51 -0.16 7.76
C ALA A 114 -8.12 -0.60 7.26
N PRO A 115 -7.02 -0.25 7.95
CA PRO A 115 -5.66 -0.52 7.47
C PRO A 115 -5.39 -1.99 7.12
N VAL A 116 -5.89 -2.94 7.90
CA VAL A 116 -5.76 -4.38 7.61
C VAL A 116 -6.52 -4.75 6.34
N GLU A 117 -7.71 -4.19 6.14
CA GLU A 117 -8.52 -4.44 4.95
C GLU A 117 -7.85 -3.90 3.68
N ARG A 118 -7.19 -2.73 3.75
CA ARG A 118 -6.37 -2.21 2.64
C ARG A 118 -5.27 -3.18 2.25
N SER A 119 -4.56 -3.72 3.25
CA SER A 119 -3.50 -4.69 3.00
C SER A 119 -4.02 -5.99 2.38
N LEU A 120 -5.17 -6.51 2.84
CA LEU A 120 -5.80 -7.69 2.24
C LEU A 120 -6.11 -7.46 0.75
N VAL A 121 -6.69 -6.30 0.42
CA VAL A 121 -7.02 -5.95 -0.96
C VAL A 121 -5.75 -5.84 -1.81
N LEU A 122 -4.72 -5.13 -1.33
CA LEU A 122 -3.46 -4.97 -2.06
C LEU A 122 -2.77 -6.30 -2.33
N LEU A 123 -2.63 -7.17 -1.32
CA LEU A 123 -2.04 -8.50 -1.47
C LEU A 123 -2.80 -9.34 -2.50
N SER A 124 -4.14 -9.26 -2.48
CA SER A 124 -4.98 -9.95 -3.47
C SER A 124 -4.79 -9.39 -4.88
N LEU A 125 -4.65 -8.08 -5.04
CA LEU A 125 -4.38 -7.45 -6.34
C LEU A 125 -3.00 -7.82 -6.88
N ASP A 126 -2.03 -8.04 -6.00
CA ASP A 126 -0.68 -8.50 -6.37
C ASP A 126 -0.60 -10.02 -6.62
N GLY A 127 -1.75 -10.72 -6.58
CA GLY A 127 -1.82 -12.15 -6.88
C GLY A 127 -1.25 -13.05 -5.77
N VAL A 128 -1.08 -12.53 -4.55
CA VAL A 128 -0.63 -13.33 -3.40
C VAL A 128 -1.72 -14.33 -3.02
N SER A 129 -1.34 -15.57 -2.76
CA SER A 129 -2.28 -16.65 -2.40
C SER A 129 -2.96 -16.37 -1.06
N TYR A 130 -4.16 -16.91 -0.87
CA TYR A 130 -4.89 -16.75 0.40
C TYR A 130 -4.13 -17.36 1.58
N ALA A 131 -3.39 -18.44 1.36
CA ALA A 131 -2.52 -19.04 2.37
C ALA A 131 -1.42 -18.06 2.84
N GLU A 132 -0.74 -17.40 1.91
CA GLU A 132 0.29 -16.40 2.21
C GLU A 132 -0.30 -15.15 2.87
N ILE A 133 -1.45 -14.66 2.38
CA ILE A 133 -2.17 -13.55 3.01
C ILE A 133 -2.56 -13.90 4.45
N ALA A 134 -3.06 -15.12 4.68
CA ALA A 134 -3.39 -15.63 6.00
C ALA A 134 -2.18 -15.61 6.94
N GLN A 135 -1.01 -16.06 6.46
CA GLN A 135 0.24 -16.02 7.22
C GLN A 135 0.67 -14.59 7.56
N VAL A 136 0.60 -13.65 6.61
CA VAL A 136 0.98 -12.24 6.83
C VAL A 136 0.14 -11.60 7.94
N HIS A 137 -1.15 -11.93 8.00
CA HIS A 137 -2.11 -11.28 8.91
C HIS A 137 -2.53 -12.11 10.12
N GLY A 138 -2.03 -13.34 10.27
CA GLY A 138 -2.45 -14.22 11.36
C GLY A 138 -3.93 -14.64 11.27
N LEU A 139 -4.44 -14.85 10.06
CA LEU A 139 -5.82 -15.24 9.76
C LEU A 139 -5.88 -16.67 9.23
N SER A 140 -7.07 -17.26 9.17
CA SER A 140 -7.30 -18.47 8.38
C SER A 140 -7.56 -18.11 6.91
N GLU A 141 -7.27 -19.02 5.98
CA GLU A 141 -7.54 -18.82 4.55
C GLU A 141 -9.03 -18.57 4.27
N SER A 142 -9.92 -19.29 4.96
CA SER A 142 -11.36 -19.10 4.81
C SER A 142 -11.80 -17.70 5.27
N ASN A 143 -11.19 -17.18 6.33
CA ASN A 143 -11.44 -15.81 6.81
C ASN A 143 -10.94 -14.78 5.79
N VAL A 144 -9.76 -14.99 5.20
CA VAL A 144 -9.24 -14.14 4.11
C VAL A 144 -10.22 -14.14 2.93
N GLY A 145 -10.67 -15.29 2.46
CA GLY A 145 -11.62 -15.40 1.35
C GLY A 145 -12.94 -14.68 1.63
N ALA A 146 -13.54 -14.90 2.81
CA ALA A 146 -14.78 -14.25 3.21
C ALA A 146 -14.64 -12.73 3.31
N ARG A 147 -13.52 -12.22 3.88
CA ARG A 147 -13.25 -10.78 3.96
C ARG A 147 -13.05 -10.16 2.59
N LEU A 148 -12.25 -10.78 1.73
CA LEU A 148 -12.01 -10.28 0.37
C LEU A 148 -13.28 -10.24 -0.47
N THR A 149 -14.18 -11.22 -0.34
CA THR A 149 -15.46 -11.19 -1.04
C THR A 149 -16.29 -9.99 -0.63
N ARG A 150 -16.42 -9.72 0.67
CA ARG A 150 -17.14 -8.53 1.18
C ARG A 150 -16.48 -7.22 0.77
N LEU A 151 -15.15 -7.16 0.82
CA LEU A 151 -14.40 -5.97 0.44
C LEU A 151 -14.55 -5.64 -1.04
N ARG A 152 -14.50 -6.64 -1.93
CA ARG A 152 -14.74 -6.44 -3.37
C ARG A 152 -16.14 -5.89 -3.65
N GLN A 153 -17.16 -6.43 -2.98
CA GLN A 153 -18.54 -5.92 -3.11
C GLN A 153 -18.64 -4.47 -2.62
N ARG A 154 -18.07 -4.16 -1.45
CA ARG A 154 -18.06 -2.80 -0.90
C ARG A 154 -17.34 -1.81 -1.81
N LEU A 155 -16.17 -2.16 -2.31
CA LEU A 155 -15.40 -1.32 -3.22
C LEU A 155 -16.14 -1.08 -4.54
N ALA A 156 -16.78 -2.12 -5.10
CA ALA A 156 -17.58 -1.99 -6.32
C ALA A 156 -18.76 -1.02 -6.13
N THR A 157 -19.40 -1.01 -4.97
CA THR A 157 -20.46 -0.05 -4.64
C THR A 157 -19.91 1.37 -4.51
N LEU A 158 -18.84 1.57 -3.74
CA LEU A 158 -18.24 2.90 -3.54
C LEU A 158 -17.77 3.53 -4.87
N VAL A 159 -17.11 2.75 -5.73
CA VAL A 159 -16.63 3.26 -7.03
C VAL A 159 -17.80 3.62 -7.96
N LYS A 160 -18.94 2.95 -7.88
CA LYS A 160 -20.14 3.28 -8.67
C LYS A 160 -20.85 4.53 -8.13
N GLU A 161 -21.04 4.66 -6.84
CA GLU A 161 -21.67 5.81 -6.21
C GLU A 161 -20.92 7.11 -6.54
N ASP A 162 -19.58 7.09 -6.52
CA ASP A 162 -18.76 8.22 -6.93
C ASP A 162 -18.87 8.53 -8.45
N ALA A 163 -19.25 7.56 -9.27
CA ALA A 163 -19.48 7.78 -10.71
C ALA A 163 -20.83 8.40 -11.01
N ASP A 164 -21.86 8.07 -10.22
CA ASP A 164 -23.24 8.54 -10.41
C ASP A 164 -23.49 9.90 -9.71
N GLY A 165 -22.55 10.36 -8.88
CA GLY A 165 -22.62 11.63 -8.14
C GLY A 165 -22.11 12.86 -8.92
N LEU A 166 -21.77 12.71 -10.19
CA LEU A 166 -21.38 13.77 -11.13
C LEU A 166 -22.46 13.96 -12.20
#